data_d97099f6cbe9f92cd9399dac5f224b76
#
_entry.id   d97099f6cbe9f92cd9399dac5f224b76
#
_cell.length_a   1.000
_cell.length_b   1.000
_cell.length_c   1.000
_cell.angle_alpha   90.00
_cell.angle_beta   90.00
_cell.angle_gamma   90.00
#
_symmetry.space_group_name_H-M   'P 1'
#
loop_
_entity.id
_entity.type
_entity.pdbx_description
1 polymer ?
#
loop_
_entity_poly.entity_id
_entity_poly.type
_entity_poly.pdbx_seq_one_letter_code
_entity_poly.pdbx_strand_id
1 'polypeptide(L)'
;MEKLKLMTIIGTRPEIIRLSATIKCCDRYFDQILVHTGQNYDYTLNQVFFDDLGLRAPDFYLNAVGDDLGATIGNIIERSYKLMVQEKPDAVLVLGDTNSCLSVIGAKRLHIPIFHMEAGNRCKDECLPEETNRRIVDIISDVNLCYSEHARRYLMECGLPKERIFVTGSPMAEVLHANLDKIEASDVHKRLELTKGQYILLSAHREENIDTD
;
A
#
# COMPACT_ATOMS: atom_id res chain seq x y z
N MET A 1 -23.23 -8.49 16.37
CA MET A 1 -21.81 -8.52 16.73
C MET A 1 -21.23 -7.16 16.40
N GLU A 2 -20.48 -6.59 17.31
CA GLU A 2 -19.70 -5.38 17.08
C GLU A 2 -18.67 -5.66 15.97
N LYS A 3 -18.45 -4.72 15.06
CA LYS A 3 -17.44 -4.90 14.00
C LYS A 3 -16.05 -4.82 14.61
N LEU A 4 -15.13 -5.64 14.11
CA LEU A 4 -13.71 -5.52 14.45
C LEU A 4 -13.15 -4.21 13.91
N LYS A 5 -12.28 -3.56 14.69
CA LYS A 5 -11.62 -2.31 14.33
C LYS A 5 -10.36 -2.62 13.50
N LEU A 6 -10.36 -2.26 12.23
CA LEU A 6 -9.24 -2.47 11.32
C LEU A 6 -8.57 -1.14 11.01
N MET A 7 -7.26 -1.04 11.26
CA MET A 7 -6.47 0.12 10.83
C MET A 7 -5.75 -0.18 9.53
N THR A 8 -6.15 0.50 8.46
CA THR A 8 -5.49 0.42 7.14
C THR A 8 -4.54 1.60 6.99
N ILE A 9 -3.25 1.34 6.77
CA ILE A 9 -2.21 2.37 6.69
C ILE A 9 -1.68 2.44 5.26
N ILE A 10 -1.73 3.64 4.70
CA ILE A 10 -1.28 3.97 3.33
C ILE A 10 -0.40 5.23 3.37
N GLY A 11 0.40 5.45 2.33
CA GLY A 11 1.26 6.63 2.27
C GLY A 11 1.57 7.11 0.86
N THR A 12 1.27 6.31 -0.17
CA THR A 12 1.63 6.63 -1.55
C THR A 12 0.47 6.40 -2.52
N ARG A 13 0.53 7.07 -3.67
CA ARG A 13 -0.45 6.89 -4.76
C ARG A 13 -0.67 5.43 -5.17
N PRO A 14 0.38 4.63 -5.39
CA PRO A 14 0.20 3.22 -5.72
C PRO A 14 -0.59 2.43 -4.66
N GLU A 15 -0.41 2.73 -3.38
CA GLU A 15 -1.18 2.11 -2.30
C GLU A 15 -2.65 2.52 -2.35
N ILE A 16 -2.93 3.82 -2.55
CA ILE A 16 -4.32 4.33 -2.69
C ILE A 16 -5.03 3.62 -3.84
N ILE A 17 -4.38 3.56 -5.01
CA ILE A 17 -4.97 2.94 -6.21
C ILE A 17 -5.19 1.44 -5.99
N ARG A 18 -4.16 0.71 -5.57
CA ARG A 18 -4.21 -0.75 -5.41
C ARG A 18 -5.18 -1.19 -4.31
N LEU A 19 -5.26 -0.43 -3.21
CA LEU A 19 -6.17 -0.75 -2.12
C LEU A 19 -7.59 -0.20 -2.29
N SER A 20 -7.89 0.56 -3.35
CA SER A 20 -9.18 1.25 -3.47
C SER A 20 -10.40 0.32 -3.33
N ALA A 21 -10.38 -0.83 -3.99
CA ALA A 21 -11.45 -1.82 -3.86
C ALA A 21 -11.46 -2.47 -2.47
N THR A 22 -10.27 -2.77 -1.92
CA THR A 22 -10.10 -3.36 -0.58
C THR A 22 -10.58 -2.40 0.52
N ILE A 23 -10.23 -1.12 0.44
CA ILE A 23 -10.70 -0.09 1.39
C ILE A 23 -12.23 -0.02 1.41
N LYS A 24 -12.86 0.03 0.24
CA LYS A 24 -14.34 0.02 0.15
C LYS A 24 -14.94 -1.26 0.73
N CYS A 25 -14.30 -2.38 0.54
CA CYS A 25 -14.73 -3.66 1.11
C CYS A 25 -14.59 -3.64 2.64
N CYS A 26 -13.46 -3.15 3.15
CA CYS A 26 -13.21 -3.04 4.58
C CYS A 26 -14.20 -2.10 5.28
N ASP A 27 -14.59 -0.98 4.67
CA ASP A 27 -15.61 -0.07 5.21
C ASP A 27 -16.98 -0.76 5.43
N ARG A 28 -17.29 -1.79 4.63
CA ARG A 28 -18.55 -2.55 4.78
C ARG A 28 -18.50 -3.53 5.95
N TYR A 29 -17.37 -4.20 6.15
CA TYR A 29 -17.28 -5.34 7.06
C TYR A 29 -16.62 -5.02 8.40
N PHE A 30 -15.80 -3.97 8.46
CA PHE A 30 -15.04 -3.56 9.63
C PHE A 30 -15.44 -2.16 10.09
N ASP A 31 -15.10 -1.82 11.34
CA ASP A 31 -14.94 -0.45 11.80
C ASP A 31 -13.55 0.01 11.34
N GLN A 32 -13.48 0.52 10.10
CA GLN A 32 -12.20 0.82 9.45
C GLN A 32 -11.70 2.20 9.82
N ILE A 33 -10.46 2.26 10.32
CA ILE A 33 -9.67 3.48 10.47
C ILE A 33 -8.69 3.55 9.31
N LEU A 34 -8.88 4.51 8.41
CA LEU A 34 -7.98 4.76 7.27
C LEU A 34 -6.96 5.83 7.65
N VAL A 35 -5.67 5.47 7.61
CA VAL A 35 -4.55 6.32 8.02
C VAL A 35 -3.64 6.59 6.84
N HIS A 36 -3.33 7.87 6.61
CA HIS A 36 -2.35 8.29 5.61
C HIS A 36 -1.08 8.81 6.30
N THR A 37 0.10 8.26 5.94
CA THR A 37 1.37 8.63 6.59
C THR A 37 1.91 9.98 6.13
N GLY A 38 1.54 10.45 4.94
CA GLY A 38 1.97 11.73 4.37
C GLY A 38 1.20 12.93 4.88
N GLN A 39 1.35 14.04 4.15
CA GLN A 39 0.70 15.32 4.43
C GLN A 39 -0.57 15.48 3.59
N ASN A 40 -1.53 16.24 4.13
CA ASN A 40 -2.82 16.51 3.48
C ASN A 40 -2.75 17.60 2.38
N TYR A 41 -1.59 18.22 2.15
CA TYR A 41 -1.51 19.51 1.43
C TYR A 41 -1.44 19.42 -0.09
N ASP A 42 -1.22 18.25 -0.67
CA ASP A 42 -1.05 18.14 -2.12
C ASP A 42 -2.26 17.47 -2.76
N TYR A 43 -3.19 18.30 -3.24
CA TYR A 43 -4.38 17.83 -3.96
C TYR A 43 -4.02 16.95 -5.16
N THR A 44 -3.01 17.34 -5.93
CA THR A 44 -2.63 16.64 -7.17
C THR A 44 -1.93 15.31 -6.92
N LEU A 45 -1.30 15.16 -5.74
CA LEU A 45 -0.58 13.94 -5.38
C LEU A 45 -1.43 12.94 -4.58
N ASN A 46 -2.48 13.41 -3.88
CA ASN A 46 -3.26 12.56 -2.99
C ASN A 46 -4.76 12.67 -3.22
N GLN A 47 -5.37 13.85 -3.00
CA GLN A 47 -6.82 13.99 -2.94
C GLN A 47 -7.51 13.59 -4.25
N VAL A 48 -6.92 13.93 -5.39
CA VAL A 48 -7.48 13.58 -6.71
C VAL A 48 -7.73 12.07 -6.85
N PHE A 49 -6.89 11.22 -6.25
CA PHE A 49 -7.06 9.77 -6.31
C PHE A 49 -8.21 9.28 -5.42
N PHE A 50 -8.41 9.91 -4.27
CA PHE A 50 -9.58 9.61 -3.42
C PHE A 50 -10.87 9.98 -4.13
N ASP A 51 -10.92 11.14 -4.75
CA ASP A 51 -12.10 11.64 -5.47
C ASP A 51 -12.40 10.77 -6.70
N ASP A 52 -11.41 10.52 -7.55
CA ASP A 52 -11.56 9.75 -8.79
C ASP A 52 -11.94 8.28 -8.53
N LEU A 53 -11.38 7.68 -7.49
CA LEU A 53 -11.69 6.32 -7.10
C LEU A 53 -12.94 6.21 -6.22
N GLY A 54 -13.53 7.36 -5.82
CA GLY A 54 -14.71 7.40 -4.96
C GLY A 54 -14.44 6.81 -3.58
N LEU A 55 -13.29 7.14 -2.99
CA LEU A 55 -12.90 6.76 -1.64
C LEU A 55 -13.26 7.89 -0.67
N ARG A 56 -13.56 7.53 0.56
CA ARG A 56 -13.64 8.52 1.64
C ARG A 56 -12.25 9.04 2.00
N ALA A 57 -12.20 10.23 2.57
CA ALA A 57 -10.95 10.76 3.11
C ALA A 57 -10.38 9.86 4.23
N PRO A 58 -9.07 9.82 4.42
CA PRO A 58 -8.46 9.23 5.60
C PRO A 58 -8.97 9.86 6.90
N ASP A 59 -9.14 9.03 7.92
CA ASP A 59 -9.53 9.50 9.26
C ASP A 59 -8.37 10.25 9.93
N PHE A 60 -7.14 9.86 9.61
CA PHE A 60 -5.93 10.47 10.17
C PHE A 60 -4.84 10.67 9.11
N TYR A 61 -4.15 11.82 9.23
CA TYR A 61 -2.92 12.11 8.50
C TYR A 61 -1.78 12.21 9.51
N LEU A 62 -0.75 11.37 9.37
CA LEU A 62 0.36 11.34 10.33
C LEU A 62 1.36 12.48 10.12
N ASN A 63 1.37 13.13 8.95
CA ASN A 63 2.33 14.17 8.59
C ASN A 63 3.78 13.73 8.86
N ALA A 64 4.13 12.51 8.49
CA ALA A 64 5.35 11.86 8.90
C ALA A 64 6.60 12.30 8.11
N VAL A 65 6.43 13.11 7.06
CA VAL A 65 7.58 13.62 6.28
C VAL A 65 8.49 14.42 7.18
N GLY A 66 9.77 14.05 7.22
CA GLY A 66 10.83 14.72 7.97
C GLY A 66 11.84 15.38 7.04
N ASP A 67 12.89 15.94 7.61
CA ASP A 67 13.93 16.63 6.86
C ASP A 67 14.80 15.69 6.00
N ASP A 68 14.85 14.42 6.38
CA ASP A 68 15.52 13.36 5.64
C ASP A 68 14.75 12.02 5.71
N LEU A 69 15.27 11.02 5.02
CA LEU A 69 14.66 9.69 4.98
C LEU A 69 14.58 9.02 6.36
N GLY A 70 15.65 9.17 7.16
CA GLY A 70 15.71 8.58 8.51
C GLY A 70 14.66 9.20 9.43
N ALA A 71 14.53 10.54 9.40
CA ALA A 71 13.50 11.27 10.14
C ALA A 71 12.09 10.86 9.68
N THR A 72 11.88 10.72 8.38
CA THR A 72 10.59 10.29 7.81
C THR A 72 10.22 8.89 8.32
N ILE A 73 11.13 7.92 8.22
CA ILE A 73 10.91 6.55 8.72
C ILE A 73 10.64 6.56 10.24
N GLY A 74 11.46 7.28 11.00
CA GLY A 74 11.28 7.42 12.45
C GLY A 74 9.92 7.99 12.81
N ASN A 75 9.48 9.05 12.12
CA ASN A 75 8.17 9.68 12.31
C ASN A 75 7.01 8.72 11.97
N ILE A 76 7.13 7.93 10.89
CA ILE A 76 6.12 6.93 10.53
C ILE A 76 5.93 5.94 11.68
N ILE A 77 7.03 5.37 12.19
CA ILE A 77 6.98 4.38 13.27
C ILE A 77 6.43 5.02 14.56
N GLU A 78 6.94 6.19 14.95
CA GLU A 78 6.53 6.86 16.19
C GLU A 78 5.06 7.27 16.16
N ARG A 79 4.62 7.94 15.10
CA ARG A 79 3.26 8.51 15.02
C ARG A 79 2.21 7.42 14.84
N SER A 80 2.50 6.40 14.02
CA SER A 80 1.61 5.24 13.90
C SER A 80 1.49 4.46 15.21
N TYR A 81 2.61 4.28 15.95
CA TYR A 81 2.57 3.65 17.27
C TYR A 81 1.66 4.42 18.24
N LYS A 82 1.83 5.74 18.33
CA LYS A 82 0.98 6.59 19.19
C LYS A 82 -0.49 6.50 18.82
N LEU A 83 -0.80 6.52 17.51
CA LEU A 83 -2.17 6.37 17.03
C LEU A 83 -2.75 4.99 17.36
N MET A 84 -1.98 3.93 17.20
CA MET A 84 -2.41 2.56 17.57
C MET A 84 -2.69 2.43 19.07
N VAL A 85 -1.91 3.09 19.93
CA VAL A 85 -2.15 3.12 21.39
C VAL A 85 -3.46 3.84 21.72
N GLN A 86 -3.76 4.93 21.00
CA GLN A 86 -4.97 5.73 21.16
C GLN A 86 -6.20 4.97 20.66
N GLU A 87 -6.17 4.49 19.42
CA GLU A 87 -7.31 3.90 18.71
C GLU A 87 -7.56 2.43 19.03
N LYS A 88 -6.53 1.70 19.47
CA LYS A 88 -6.58 0.27 19.84
C LYS A 88 -7.23 -0.61 18.78
N PRO A 89 -6.70 -0.65 17.56
CA PRO A 89 -7.27 -1.50 16.51
C PRO A 89 -7.07 -2.99 16.84
N ASP A 90 -8.02 -3.82 16.40
CA ASP A 90 -7.94 -5.28 16.51
C ASP A 90 -6.97 -5.87 15.48
N ALA A 91 -6.72 -5.16 14.38
CA ALA A 91 -5.77 -5.56 13.35
C ALA A 91 -5.24 -4.35 12.55
N VAL A 92 -4.07 -4.53 11.92
CA VAL A 92 -3.46 -3.57 11.00
C VAL A 92 -3.33 -4.21 9.62
N LEU A 93 -3.69 -3.46 8.58
CA LEU A 93 -3.52 -3.82 7.17
C LEU A 93 -2.55 -2.86 6.50
N VAL A 94 -1.55 -3.41 5.82
CA VAL A 94 -0.60 -2.67 4.96
C VAL A 94 -0.46 -3.35 3.61
N LEU A 95 0.02 -2.59 2.61
CA LEU A 95 0.28 -3.12 1.27
C LEU A 95 1.69 -2.77 0.80
N GLY A 96 2.41 -3.80 0.36
CA GLY A 96 3.68 -3.65 -0.36
C GLY A 96 4.87 -3.34 0.53
N ASP A 97 5.67 -2.37 0.11
CA ASP A 97 7.04 -2.20 0.55
C ASP A 97 7.46 -0.73 0.71
N THR A 98 6.51 0.18 0.69
CA THR A 98 6.80 1.59 0.92
C THR A 98 7.18 1.86 2.39
N ASN A 99 7.71 3.03 2.68
CA ASN A 99 8.06 3.38 4.06
C ASN A 99 6.86 3.36 5.00
N SER A 100 5.63 3.59 4.51
CA SER A 100 4.39 3.50 5.30
C SER A 100 4.20 2.12 5.95
N CYS A 101 4.66 1.06 5.26
CA CYS A 101 4.59 -0.30 5.77
C CYS A 101 5.44 -0.54 7.02
N LEU A 102 6.47 0.27 7.29
CA LEU A 102 7.29 0.17 8.49
C LEU A 102 6.53 0.50 9.79
N SER A 103 5.35 1.08 9.68
CA SER A 103 4.39 1.23 10.79
C SER A 103 4.08 -0.10 11.50
N VAL A 104 4.22 -1.24 10.81
CA VAL A 104 4.02 -2.58 11.37
C VAL A 104 4.99 -2.92 12.52
N ILE A 105 6.14 -2.24 12.61
CA ILE A 105 7.06 -2.37 13.74
C ILE A 105 6.34 -1.96 15.03
N GLY A 106 5.60 -0.84 14.99
CA GLY A 106 4.77 -0.39 16.10
C GLY A 106 3.65 -1.38 16.45
N ALA A 107 2.92 -1.86 15.44
CA ALA A 107 1.86 -2.85 15.61
C ALA A 107 2.38 -4.14 16.27
N LYS A 108 3.54 -4.64 15.82
CA LYS A 108 4.16 -5.85 16.40
C LYS A 108 4.52 -5.68 17.87
N ARG A 109 5.04 -4.50 18.25
CA ARG A 109 5.36 -4.17 19.65
C ARG A 109 4.12 -4.08 20.54
N LEU A 110 2.98 -3.71 19.97
CA LEU A 110 1.69 -3.63 20.65
C LEU A 110 0.89 -4.94 20.60
N HIS A 111 1.44 -6.00 20.01
CA HIS A 111 0.78 -7.30 19.80
C HIS A 111 -0.51 -7.21 18.97
N ILE A 112 -0.59 -6.23 18.08
CA ILE A 112 -1.71 -6.09 17.15
C ILE A 112 -1.43 -6.97 15.93
N PRO A 113 -2.35 -7.86 15.54
CA PRO A 113 -2.22 -8.71 14.35
C PRO A 113 -2.00 -7.89 13.08
N ILE A 114 -1.02 -8.31 12.27
CA ILE A 114 -0.60 -7.61 11.04
C ILE A 114 -0.94 -8.44 9.82
N PHE A 115 -1.69 -7.84 8.90
CA PHE A 115 -2.02 -8.39 7.59
C PHE A 115 -1.22 -7.61 6.53
N HIS A 116 -0.37 -8.32 5.78
CA HIS A 116 0.47 -7.73 4.75
C HIS A 116 0.04 -8.20 3.37
N MET A 117 -0.50 -7.31 2.55
CA MET A 117 -0.82 -7.54 1.15
C MET A 117 0.41 -7.28 0.27
N GLU A 118 0.48 -7.94 -0.89
CA GLU A 118 1.65 -7.92 -1.79
C GLU A 118 2.90 -8.56 -1.18
N ALA A 119 2.71 -9.47 -0.25
CA ALA A 119 3.78 -10.16 0.46
C ALA A 119 4.57 -11.12 -0.44
N GLY A 120 5.84 -11.33 -0.12
CA GLY A 120 6.69 -12.34 -0.75
C GLY A 120 7.29 -11.95 -2.10
N ASN A 121 7.08 -10.76 -2.59
CA ASN A 121 7.79 -10.25 -3.75
C ASN A 121 9.29 -10.11 -3.42
N ARG A 122 10.15 -10.34 -4.41
CA ARG A 122 11.60 -10.21 -4.25
C ARG A 122 12.21 -9.51 -5.46
N CYS A 123 13.23 -8.71 -5.18
CA CYS A 123 14.10 -8.14 -6.18
C CYS A 123 15.51 -8.75 -6.04
N LYS A 124 16.22 -8.94 -7.15
CA LYS A 124 17.61 -9.37 -7.12
C LYS A 124 18.56 -8.24 -6.75
N ASP A 125 18.13 -7.00 -6.97
CA ASP A 125 18.86 -5.81 -6.59
C ASP A 125 18.55 -5.49 -5.11
N GLU A 126 19.52 -5.76 -4.25
CA GLU A 126 19.42 -5.50 -2.82
C GLU A 126 19.65 -4.02 -2.45
N CYS A 127 20.10 -3.20 -3.41
CA CYS A 127 20.24 -1.75 -3.22
C CYS A 127 18.90 -1.01 -3.19
N LEU A 128 17.83 -1.65 -3.65
CA LEU A 128 16.49 -1.06 -3.62
C LEU A 128 15.97 -0.93 -2.18
N PRO A 129 15.64 0.30 -1.73
CA PRO A 129 15.08 0.52 -0.39
C PRO A 129 13.84 -0.32 -0.12
N GLU A 130 13.01 -0.54 -1.14
CA GLU A 130 11.80 -1.34 -1.07
C GLU A 130 12.10 -2.81 -0.76
N GLU A 131 13.24 -3.35 -1.22
CA GLU A 131 13.60 -4.74 -0.90
C GLU A 131 13.88 -4.93 0.59
N THR A 132 14.52 -3.94 1.23
CA THR A 132 14.72 -3.93 2.69
C THR A 132 13.40 -3.86 3.43
N ASN A 133 12.52 -2.93 3.06
CA ASN A 133 11.22 -2.75 3.70
C ASN A 133 10.38 -4.04 3.60
N ARG A 134 10.29 -4.62 2.41
CA ARG A 134 9.47 -5.80 2.15
C ARG A 134 9.95 -7.02 2.97
N ARG A 135 11.26 -7.23 3.08
CA ARG A 135 11.82 -8.31 3.91
C ARG A 135 11.47 -8.13 5.39
N ILE A 136 11.56 -6.90 5.90
CA ILE A 136 11.17 -6.60 7.29
C ILE A 136 9.67 -6.91 7.47
N VAL A 137 8.83 -6.34 6.62
CA VAL A 137 7.37 -6.44 6.75
C VAL A 137 6.89 -7.89 6.60
N ASP A 138 7.41 -8.63 5.62
CA ASP A 138 7.09 -10.05 5.43
C ASP A 138 7.35 -10.89 6.68
N ILE A 139 8.53 -10.71 7.29
CA ILE A 139 8.98 -11.55 8.41
C ILE A 139 8.19 -11.27 9.70
N ILE A 140 7.83 -10.00 9.95
CA ILE A 140 7.16 -9.65 11.20
C ILE A 140 5.64 -9.69 11.11
N SER A 141 5.08 -9.79 9.90
CA SER A 141 3.63 -9.90 9.71
C SER A 141 3.07 -11.23 10.18
N ASP A 142 1.87 -11.21 10.73
CA ASP A 142 1.19 -12.42 11.22
C ASP A 142 0.48 -13.18 10.11
N VAL A 143 0.00 -12.46 9.08
CA VAL A 143 -0.64 -13.03 7.90
C VAL A 143 -0.08 -12.33 6.65
N ASN A 144 0.42 -13.14 5.71
CA ASN A 144 0.96 -12.69 4.44
C ASN A 144 0.01 -13.05 3.29
N LEU A 145 -0.44 -12.06 2.53
CA LEU A 145 -1.35 -12.17 1.40
C LEU A 145 -0.58 -11.94 0.10
N CYS A 146 -0.20 -13.04 -0.55
CA CYS A 146 0.65 -13.03 -1.74
C CYS A 146 -0.16 -12.84 -3.02
N TYR A 147 0.44 -12.22 -4.03
CA TYR A 147 -0.17 -12.12 -5.36
C TYR A 147 -0.06 -13.40 -6.18
N SER A 148 0.95 -14.22 -5.91
CA SER A 148 1.20 -15.43 -6.67
C SER A 148 1.71 -16.57 -5.79
N GLU A 149 1.59 -17.79 -6.31
CA GLU A 149 2.17 -18.98 -5.69
C GLU A 149 3.70 -18.91 -5.63
N HIS A 150 4.32 -18.16 -6.55
CA HIS A 150 5.76 -17.94 -6.55
C HIS A 150 6.19 -17.12 -5.33
N ALA A 151 5.49 -16.02 -5.04
CA ALA A 151 5.73 -15.21 -3.85
C ALA A 151 5.51 -16.01 -2.56
N ARG A 152 4.47 -16.84 -2.52
CA ARG A 152 4.20 -17.73 -1.40
C ARG A 152 5.37 -18.69 -1.12
N ARG A 153 5.96 -19.28 -2.16
CA ARG A 153 7.12 -20.18 -2.02
C ARG A 153 8.33 -19.47 -1.41
N TYR A 154 8.63 -18.26 -1.83
CA TYR A 154 9.70 -17.46 -1.23
C TYR A 154 9.52 -17.28 0.28
N LEU A 155 8.31 -16.99 0.72
CA LEU A 155 8.04 -16.84 2.16
C LEU A 155 8.22 -18.15 2.91
N MET A 156 7.80 -19.27 2.32
CA MET A 156 8.01 -20.61 2.93
C MET A 156 9.51 -20.95 3.02
N GLU A 157 10.30 -20.61 2.00
CA GLU A 157 11.76 -20.78 2.01
C GLU A 157 12.45 -19.91 3.07
N CYS A 158 11.85 -18.75 3.42
CA CYS A 158 12.27 -17.93 4.56
C CYS A 158 11.87 -18.50 5.92
N GLY A 159 11.21 -19.66 5.96
CA GLY A 159 10.81 -20.35 7.20
C GLY A 159 9.48 -19.86 7.80
N LEU A 160 8.70 -19.08 7.06
CA LEU A 160 7.38 -18.66 7.54
C LEU A 160 6.36 -19.80 7.46
N PRO A 161 5.47 -19.96 8.46
CA PRO A 161 4.52 -21.05 8.51
C PRO A 161 3.47 -20.90 7.39
N LYS A 162 3.26 -21.98 6.65
CA LYS A 162 2.35 -22.03 5.48
C LYS A 162 0.90 -21.64 5.83
N GLU A 163 0.49 -21.85 7.07
CA GLU A 163 -0.85 -21.56 7.58
C GLU A 163 -1.13 -20.05 7.69
N ARG A 164 -0.10 -19.23 7.57
CA ARG A 164 -0.17 -17.77 7.64
C ARG A 164 0.11 -17.09 6.29
N ILE A 165 0.23 -17.89 5.22
CA ILE A 165 0.55 -17.40 3.88
C ILE A 165 -0.56 -17.81 2.91
N PHE A 166 -1.27 -16.82 2.36
CA PHE A 166 -2.39 -17.01 1.46
C PHE A 166 -2.12 -16.39 0.10
N VAL A 167 -2.52 -17.06 -0.97
CA VAL A 167 -2.47 -16.48 -2.32
C VAL A 167 -3.85 -15.88 -2.62
N THR A 168 -3.90 -14.57 -2.70
CA THR A 168 -5.12 -13.80 -2.94
C THR A 168 -5.21 -13.22 -4.35
N GLY A 169 -4.08 -13.19 -5.07
CA GLY A 169 -3.97 -12.45 -6.32
C GLY A 169 -3.76 -10.95 -6.11
N SER A 170 -3.53 -10.25 -7.20
CA SER A 170 -3.39 -8.79 -7.21
C SER A 170 -4.77 -8.12 -7.22
N PRO A 171 -5.02 -7.09 -6.42
CA PRO A 171 -6.27 -6.34 -6.42
C PRO A 171 -6.45 -5.48 -7.68
N MET A 172 -5.42 -5.33 -8.53
CA MET A 172 -5.48 -4.46 -9.70
C MET A 172 -6.54 -4.87 -10.72
N ALA A 173 -6.80 -6.16 -10.88
CA ALA A 173 -7.86 -6.63 -11.78
C ALA A 173 -9.24 -6.12 -11.33
N GLU A 174 -9.52 -6.19 -10.03
CA GLU A 174 -10.75 -5.69 -9.44
C GLU A 174 -10.87 -4.17 -9.55
N VAL A 175 -9.77 -3.45 -9.28
CA VAL A 175 -9.71 -1.98 -9.42
C VAL A 175 -9.98 -1.57 -10.87
N LEU A 176 -9.37 -2.23 -11.86
CA LEU A 176 -9.58 -1.93 -13.27
C LEU A 176 -11.02 -2.21 -13.69
N HIS A 177 -11.58 -3.35 -13.31
CA HIS A 177 -12.97 -3.69 -13.61
C HIS A 177 -13.97 -2.69 -13.00
N ALA A 178 -13.73 -2.27 -11.76
CA ALA A 178 -14.58 -1.31 -11.07
C ALA A 178 -14.56 0.10 -11.72
N ASN A 179 -13.54 0.41 -12.53
CA ASN A 179 -13.38 1.69 -13.21
C ASN A 179 -13.46 1.57 -14.74
N LEU A 180 -13.89 0.43 -15.28
CA LEU A 180 -13.89 0.18 -16.73
C LEU A 180 -14.70 1.20 -17.50
N ASP A 181 -15.90 1.54 -17.03
CA ASP A 181 -16.76 2.55 -17.68
C ASP A 181 -16.09 3.90 -17.77
N LYS A 182 -15.35 4.32 -16.74
CA LYS A 182 -14.58 5.58 -16.73
C LYS A 182 -13.40 5.52 -17.70
N ILE A 183 -12.73 4.37 -17.78
CA ILE A 183 -11.61 4.14 -18.70
C ILE A 183 -12.10 4.22 -20.14
N GLU A 184 -13.20 3.56 -20.45
CA GLU A 184 -13.78 3.56 -21.81
C GLU A 184 -14.35 4.92 -22.22
N ALA A 185 -14.89 5.68 -21.28
CA ALA A 185 -15.39 7.04 -21.52
C ALA A 185 -14.28 8.09 -21.67
N SER A 186 -13.01 7.73 -21.38
CA SER A 186 -11.88 8.67 -21.44
C SER A 186 -11.59 9.13 -22.88
N ASP A 187 -11.46 10.44 -23.05
CA ASP A 187 -11.09 11.08 -24.30
C ASP A 187 -9.56 11.31 -24.46
N VAL A 188 -8.74 10.72 -23.60
CA VAL A 188 -7.30 10.95 -23.56
C VAL A 188 -6.61 10.70 -24.90
N HIS A 189 -7.01 9.67 -25.67
CA HIS A 189 -6.47 9.40 -26.98
C HIS A 189 -6.75 10.55 -27.97
N LYS A 190 -7.95 11.13 -27.90
CA LYS A 190 -8.33 12.28 -28.75
C LYS A 190 -7.55 13.53 -28.35
N ARG A 191 -7.45 13.81 -27.04
CA ARG A 191 -6.72 14.99 -26.53
C ARG A 191 -5.24 14.96 -26.87
N LEU A 192 -4.64 13.77 -26.91
CA LEU A 192 -3.22 13.57 -27.21
C LEU A 192 -2.97 13.22 -28.69
N GLU A 193 -4.01 13.25 -29.53
CA GLU A 193 -3.93 12.92 -30.96
C GLU A 193 -3.33 11.54 -31.25
N LEU A 194 -3.60 10.56 -30.34
CA LEU A 194 -3.07 9.21 -30.44
C LEU A 194 -4.04 8.29 -31.19
N THR A 195 -3.49 7.49 -32.08
CA THR A 195 -4.23 6.41 -32.73
C THR A 195 -4.02 5.10 -31.97
N LYS A 196 -5.12 4.44 -31.59
CA LYS A 196 -5.09 3.15 -30.87
C LYS A 196 -4.20 2.13 -31.59
N GLY A 197 -3.24 1.55 -30.88
CA GLY A 197 -2.30 0.58 -31.42
C GLY A 197 -1.14 1.16 -32.23
N GLN A 198 -1.01 2.49 -32.34
CA GLN A 198 0.07 3.15 -33.10
C GLN A 198 0.95 4.04 -32.20
N TYR A 199 1.07 3.75 -30.92
CA TYR A 199 1.96 4.44 -30.00
C TYR A 199 2.57 3.48 -29.01
N ILE A 200 3.68 3.88 -28.41
CA ILE A 200 4.34 3.19 -27.31
C ILE A 200 4.22 4.07 -26.07
N LEU A 201 3.72 3.51 -24.98
CA LEU A 201 3.72 4.15 -23.68
C LEU A 201 5.03 3.84 -22.95
N LEU A 202 5.83 4.87 -22.69
CA LEU A 202 7.04 4.76 -21.88
C LEU A 202 6.80 5.38 -20.50
N SER A 203 7.14 4.65 -19.44
CA SER A 203 7.19 5.16 -18.07
C SER A 203 8.60 4.93 -17.52
N ALA A 204 9.33 6.01 -17.23
CA ALA A 204 10.65 5.98 -16.60
C ALA A 204 10.66 7.01 -15.46
N HIS A 205 10.95 6.56 -14.24
CA HIS A 205 10.81 7.40 -13.05
C HIS A 205 11.80 7.06 -11.92
N ARG A 206 12.81 6.23 -12.20
CA ARG A 206 13.88 5.90 -11.24
C ARG A 206 15.11 6.75 -11.54
N GLU A 207 15.80 7.17 -10.50
CA GLU A 207 17.02 7.98 -10.56
C GLU A 207 18.04 7.33 -11.50
N GLU A 208 18.23 6.02 -11.38
CA GLU A 208 19.16 5.24 -12.22
C GLU A 208 18.80 5.24 -13.71
N ASN A 209 17.56 5.57 -14.05
CA ASN A 209 17.10 5.64 -15.43
C ASN A 209 17.03 7.05 -15.99
N ILE A 210 17.17 8.08 -15.14
CA ILE A 210 16.95 9.48 -15.51
C ILE A 210 18.25 10.30 -15.40
N ASP A 211 19.08 10.00 -14.41
CA ASP A 211 20.25 10.82 -14.04
C ASP A 211 21.59 10.21 -14.51
N THR A 212 21.58 9.18 -15.36
CA THR A 212 22.78 8.66 -16.02
C THR A 212 23.02 9.37 -17.35
N ASP A 213 24.18 10.05 -17.44
CA ASP A 213 24.72 10.58 -18.69
C ASP A 213 24.99 9.45 -19.74
#